data_1608fcb847705ca9c4dfe4033b1c0d40
#
_entry.id   1608fcb847705ca9c4dfe4033b1c0d40
#
_cell.length_a   1.000
_cell.length_b   1.000
_cell.length_c   1.000
_cell.angle_alpha   90.00
_cell.angle_beta   90.00
_cell.angle_gamma   90.00
#
_symmetry.space_group_name_H-M   'P 1'
#
loop_
_entity.id
_entity.type
_entity.pdbx_description
1 polymer ?
#
loop_
_entity_poly.entity_id
_entity_poly.type
_entity_poly.pdbx_seq_one_letter_code
_entity_poly.pdbx_strand_id
1 'polypeptide(L)'
;MNAYRNILYAINLNDENITSIIYALEFAKLFSSRIHIVYVNDPQAGYRHPTDREDAIALRVRETVPESLLENLDVVYAASKGNIAEEIVRYAQDYQIDLIMVGHKHRSRLYTALFDSDDVSIIDTALLPVLVIPEK
;
A
#
# COMPACT_ATOMS: atom_id res chain seq x y z
N MET A 1 -16.79 -18.33 -2.66
CA MET A 1 -16.71 -17.01 -2.01
C MET A 1 -15.28 -16.52 -2.00
N ASN A 2 -15.05 -15.30 -2.47
CA ASN A 2 -13.71 -14.73 -2.48
C ASN A 2 -13.50 -13.89 -1.21
N ALA A 3 -12.66 -14.39 -0.30
CA ALA A 3 -12.39 -13.72 0.98
C ALA A 3 -11.53 -12.46 0.81
N TYR A 4 -10.81 -12.32 -0.31
CA TYR A 4 -9.91 -11.20 -0.59
C TYR A 4 -10.38 -10.43 -1.81
N ARG A 5 -11.58 -9.88 -1.72
CA ARG A 5 -12.17 -9.14 -2.84
C ARG A 5 -11.47 -7.81 -3.08
N ASN A 6 -11.15 -7.09 -2.01
CA ASN A 6 -10.46 -5.80 -2.07
C ASN A 6 -9.21 -5.85 -1.19
N ILE A 7 -8.05 -5.68 -1.81
CA ILE A 7 -6.76 -5.68 -1.14
C ILE A 7 -6.18 -4.28 -1.24
N LEU A 8 -5.58 -3.80 -0.14
CA LEU A 8 -4.86 -2.54 -0.12
C LEU A 8 -3.36 -2.83 -0.03
N TYR A 9 -2.58 -2.26 -0.93
CA TYR A 9 -1.13 -2.25 -0.84
C TYR A 9 -0.68 -0.82 -0.55
N ALA A 10 -0.02 -0.63 0.61
CA ALA A 10 0.51 0.66 0.99
C ALA A 10 1.89 0.83 0.35
N ILE A 11 1.96 1.67 -0.68
CA ILE A 11 3.19 1.84 -1.44
C ILE A 11 4.08 2.89 -0.80
N ASN A 12 5.39 2.62 -0.77
CA ASN A 12 6.40 3.55 -0.29
C ASN A 12 7.14 4.15 -1.49
N LEU A 13 6.67 5.29 -1.97
CA LEU A 13 7.28 5.97 -3.12
C LEU A 13 8.66 6.55 -2.80
N ASN A 14 9.01 6.60 -1.53
CA ASN A 14 10.29 7.14 -1.07
C ASN A 14 11.41 6.12 -1.14
N ASP A 15 11.08 4.86 -1.40
CA ASP A 15 12.04 3.80 -1.54
C ASP A 15 12.39 3.62 -3.01
N GLU A 16 13.67 3.45 -3.32
CA GLU A 16 14.13 3.22 -4.69
C GLU A 16 13.77 1.83 -5.19
N ASN A 17 13.71 0.86 -4.28
CA ASN A 17 13.44 -0.54 -4.62
C ASN A 17 12.14 -0.99 -3.96
N ILE A 18 11.07 -1.09 -4.75
CA ILE A 18 9.78 -1.52 -4.25
C ILE A 18 9.49 -2.90 -4.86
N THR A 19 10.14 -3.94 -4.31
CA THR A 19 9.97 -5.31 -4.82
C THR A 19 8.73 -5.99 -4.26
N SER A 20 8.27 -5.57 -3.08
CA SER A 20 7.07 -6.14 -2.46
C SER A 20 5.82 -5.96 -3.30
N ILE A 21 5.78 -4.95 -4.16
CA ILE A 21 4.62 -4.72 -5.01
C ILE A 21 4.39 -5.89 -5.99
N ILE A 22 5.46 -6.52 -6.45
CA ILE A 22 5.34 -7.68 -7.34
C ILE A 22 4.59 -8.80 -6.64
N TYR A 23 4.97 -9.05 -5.38
CA TYR A 23 4.28 -10.07 -4.57
C TYR A 23 2.80 -9.71 -4.40
N ALA A 24 2.51 -8.45 -4.10
CA ALA A 24 1.14 -8.01 -3.89
C ALA A 24 0.28 -8.18 -5.15
N LEU A 25 0.84 -7.85 -6.31
CA LEU A 25 0.14 -8.00 -7.58
C LEU A 25 -0.08 -9.48 -7.94
N GLU A 26 0.91 -10.33 -7.70
CA GLU A 26 0.76 -11.76 -7.91
C GLU A 26 -0.32 -12.35 -7.01
N PHE A 27 -0.36 -11.91 -5.76
CA PHE A 27 -1.40 -12.34 -4.82
C PHE A 27 -2.79 -11.90 -5.31
N ALA A 28 -2.92 -10.65 -5.72
CA ALA A 28 -4.18 -10.13 -6.23
C ALA A 28 -4.64 -10.91 -7.47
N LYS A 29 -3.72 -11.25 -8.34
CA LYS A 29 -4.02 -12.02 -9.54
C LYS A 29 -4.51 -13.43 -9.19
N LEU A 30 -3.85 -14.07 -8.24
CA LEU A 30 -4.21 -15.42 -7.80
C LEU A 30 -5.62 -15.48 -7.22
N PHE A 31 -6.03 -14.46 -6.48
CA PHE A 31 -7.34 -14.42 -5.84
C PHE A 31 -8.38 -13.61 -6.61
N SER A 32 -8.03 -13.12 -7.80
CA SER A 32 -8.90 -12.28 -8.63
C SER A 32 -9.41 -11.07 -7.85
N SER A 33 -8.52 -10.47 -7.05
CA SER A 33 -8.83 -9.34 -6.20
C SER A 33 -8.74 -8.02 -6.96
N ARG A 34 -9.52 -7.02 -6.51
CA ARG A 34 -9.22 -5.63 -6.83
C ARG A 34 -8.14 -5.15 -5.89
N ILE A 35 -7.05 -4.63 -6.44
CA ILE A 35 -5.95 -4.12 -5.63
C ILE A 35 -5.93 -2.60 -5.66
N HIS A 36 -5.95 -2.02 -4.47
CA HIS A 36 -5.86 -0.58 -4.26
C HIS A 36 -4.44 -0.24 -3.85
N ILE A 37 -3.71 0.44 -4.72
CA ILE A 37 -2.34 0.87 -4.45
C ILE A 37 -2.44 2.28 -3.89
N VAL A 38 -2.17 2.42 -2.59
CA VAL A 38 -2.42 3.66 -1.86
C VAL A 38 -1.11 4.26 -1.37
N TYR A 39 -0.89 5.51 -1.71
CA TYR A 39 0.23 6.30 -1.20
C TYR A 39 -0.30 7.35 -0.24
N VAL A 40 0.29 7.43 0.95
CA VAL A 40 -0.02 8.50 1.90
C VAL A 40 1.18 9.41 2.05
N ASN A 41 0.99 10.67 1.71
CA ASN A 41 1.99 11.70 1.93
C ASN A 41 1.79 12.30 3.32
N ASP A 42 2.74 12.04 4.22
CA ASP A 42 2.72 12.60 5.57
C ASP A 42 3.69 13.77 5.66
N PRO A 43 3.18 15.01 5.68
CA PRO A 43 4.05 16.20 5.75
C PRO A 43 4.88 16.27 7.02
N GLN A 44 4.39 15.66 8.11
CA GLN A 44 5.09 15.70 9.40
C GLN A 44 6.26 14.72 9.48
N ALA A 45 6.32 13.78 8.56
CA ALA A 45 7.45 12.86 8.50
C ALA A 45 8.74 13.52 7.96
N GLY A 46 8.71 14.82 7.70
CA GLY A 46 9.85 15.57 7.19
C GLY A 46 10.17 15.24 5.74
N TYR A 47 9.25 14.65 5.06
CA TYR A 47 9.43 14.16 3.72
C TYR A 47 8.49 14.88 2.76
N ARG A 48 9.05 15.44 1.70
CA ARG A 48 8.24 16.10 0.67
C ARG A 48 8.46 15.43 -0.67
N HIS A 49 7.44 14.79 -1.16
CA HIS A 49 7.44 14.26 -2.50
C HIS A 49 6.77 15.28 -3.43
N PRO A 50 7.40 15.66 -4.55
CA PRO A 50 6.84 16.69 -5.42
C PRO A 50 5.55 16.27 -6.11
N THR A 51 5.30 14.97 -6.19
CA THR A 51 4.10 14.44 -6.85
C THR A 51 3.44 13.39 -5.96
N ASP A 52 2.32 13.75 -5.37
CA ASP A 52 1.49 12.86 -4.56
C ASP A 52 0.15 12.60 -5.25
N ARG A 53 0.21 12.27 -6.54
CA ARG A 53 -0.96 12.10 -7.38
C ARG A 53 -1.03 10.66 -7.89
N GLU A 54 -2.24 10.23 -8.21
CA GLU A 54 -2.50 8.86 -8.66
C GLU A 54 -1.71 8.51 -9.93
N ASP A 55 -1.52 9.46 -10.84
CA ASP A 55 -0.75 9.25 -12.05
C ASP A 55 0.74 9.01 -11.76
N ALA A 56 1.28 9.65 -10.72
CA ALA A 56 2.65 9.41 -10.30
C ALA A 56 2.82 8.01 -9.72
N ILE A 57 1.83 7.55 -8.96
CA ILE A 57 1.84 6.19 -8.43
C ILE A 57 1.80 5.18 -9.58
N ALA A 58 0.90 5.38 -10.52
CA ALA A 58 0.74 4.50 -11.67
C ALA A 58 2.03 4.42 -12.49
N LEU A 59 2.70 5.56 -12.69
CA LEU A 59 3.97 5.59 -13.41
C LEU A 59 5.04 4.79 -12.69
N ARG A 60 5.16 4.96 -11.38
CA ARG A 60 6.15 4.24 -10.57
C ARG A 60 5.91 2.73 -10.64
N VAL A 61 4.65 2.32 -10.58
CA VAL A 61 4.30 0.89 -10.68
C VAL A 61 4.71 0.34 -12.04
N ARG A 62 4.40 1.04 -13.12
CA ARG A 62 4.75 0.60 -14.46
C ARG A 62 6.26 0.52 -14.69
N GLU A 63 7.03 1.39 -14.03
CA GLU A 63 8.48 1.34 -14.09
C GLU A 63 9.07 0.17 -13.32
N THR A 64 8.34 -0.32 -12.31
CA THR A 64 8.84 -1.33 -11.39
C THR A 64 8.45 -2.76 -11.78
N VAL A 65 7.26 -2.94 -12.35
CA VAL A 65 6.72 -4.28 -12.58
C VAL A 65 6.60 -4.59 -14.07
N PRO A 66 6.69 -5.88 -14.45
CA PRO A 66 6.42 -6.27 -15.84
C PRO A 66 4.97 -5.94 -16.23
N GLU A 67 4.79 -5.45 -17.44
CA GLU A 67 3.47 -5.09 -17.94
C GLU A 67 2.52 -6.29 -17.92
N SER A 68 3.02 -7.48 -18.18
CA SER A 68 2.21 -8.70 -18.17
C SER A 68 1.56 -8.95 -16.81
N LEU A 69 2.18 -8.49 -15.73
CA LEU A 69 1.64 -8.67 -14.39
C LEU A 69 0.42 -7.77 -14.15
N LEU A 70 0.33 -6.65 -14.84
CA LEU A 70 -0.78 -5.71 -14.71
C LEU A 70 -1.97 -6.08 -15.60
N GLU A 71 -1.75 -6.94 -16.59
CA GLU A 71 -2.82 -7.36 -17.49
C GLU A 71 -3.89 -8.15 -16.74
N ASN A 72 -5.15 -7.83 -17.04
CA ASN A 72 -6.32 -8.48 -16.44
C ASN A 72 -6.42 -8.30 -14.93
N LEU A 73 -5.70 -7.33 -14.37
CA LEU A 73 -5.86 -6.95 -12.97
C LEU A 73 -6.73 -5.71 -12.85
N ASP A 74 -7.57 -5.70 -11.84
CA ASP A 74 -8.36 -4.53 -11.48
C ASP A 74 -7.55 -3.71 -10.48
N VAL A 75 -6.86 -2.68 -10.96
CA VAL A 75 -5.95 -1.88 -10.15
C VAL A 75 -6.52 -0.48 -9.96
N VAL A 76 -6.59 -0.05 -8.70
CA VAL A 76 -7.00 1.30 -8.32
C VAL A 76 -5.80 2.01 -7.71
N TYR A 77 -5.53 3.23 -8.16
CA TYR A 77 -4.46 4.06 -7.61
C TYR A 77 -5.08 5.18 -6.79
N ALA A 78 -4.60 5.37 -5.57
CA ALA A 78 -5.12 6.39 -4.69
C ALA A 78 -3.99 7.10 -3.95
N ALA A 79 -4.15 8.40 -3.78
CA ALA A 79 -3.22 9.23 -3.03
C ALA A 79 -3.97 9.94 -1.92
N SER A 80 -3.36 10.05 -0.76
CA SER A 80 -3.93 10.71 0.39
C SER A 80 -2.85 11.52 1.09
N LYS A 81 -3.26 12.44 1.94
CA LYS A 81 -2.34 13.31 2.68
C LYS A 81 -2.75 13.34 4.14
N GLY A 82 -1.78 13.14 5.02
CA GLY A 82 -2.03 13.16 6.45
C GLY A 82 -1.21 12.10 7.18
N ASN A 83 -1.68 11.71 8.36
CA ASN A 83 -1.05 10.65 9.13
C ASN A 83 -1.20 9.31 8.41
N ILE A 84 -0.10 8.60 8.24
CA ILE A 84 -0.09 7.38 7.41
C ILE A 84 -1.07 6.36 7.94
N ALA A 85 -0.99 6.00 9.22
CA ALA A 85 -1.84 4.96 9.78
C ALA A 85 -3.31 5.35 9.73
N GLU A 86 -3.64 6.60 10.08
CA GLU A 86 -5.02 7.08 10.06
C GLU A 86 -5.62 7.05 8.66
N GLU A 87 -4.85 7.48 7.65
CA GLU A 87 -5.33 7.51 6.28
C GLU A 87 -5.51 6.11 5.69
N ILE A 88 -4.62 5.18 6.04
CA ILE A 88 -4.76 3.79 5.61
C ILE A 88 -6.01 3.16 6.23
N VAL A 89 -6.25 3.38 7.52
CA VAL A 89 -7.44 2.86 8.21
C VAL A 89 -8.71 3.45 7.58
N ARG A 90 -8.72 4.77 7.35
CA ARG A 90 -9.87 5.43 6.75
C ARG A 90 -10.17 4.86 5.37
N TYR A 91 -9.15 4.72 4.53
CA TYR A 91 -9.31 4.15 3.20
C TYR A 91 -9.85 2.72 3.27
N ALA A 92 -9.31 1.93 4.20
CA ALA A 92 -9.75 0.55 4.37
C ALA A 92 -11.23 0.45 4.72
N GLN A 93 -11.70 1.36 5.57
CA GLN A 93 -13.12 1.40 5.94
C GLN A 93 -13.99 1.87 4.78
N ASP A 94 -13.58 2.93 4.10
CA ASP A 94 -14.36 3.54 3.01
C ASP A 94 -14.52 2.60 1.82
N TYR A 95 -13.51 1.78 1.53
CA TYR A 95 -13.50 0.93 0.35
C TYR A 95 -13.63 -0.56 0.69
N GLN A 96 -13.99 -0.88 1.92
CA GLN A 96 -14.26 -2.26 2.36
C GLN A 96 -13.08 -3.20 2.06
N ILE A 97 -11.90 -2.78 2.46
CA ILE A 97 -10.69 -3.57 2.27
C ILE A 97 -10.72 -4.81 3.16
N ASP A 98 -10.31 -5.95 2.60
CA ASP A 98 -10.29 -7.24 3.28
C ASP A 98 -8.91 -7.62 3.80
N LEU A 99 -7.86 -7.06 3.22
CA LEU A 99 -6.48 -7.39 3.54
C LEU A 99 -5.60 -6.19 3.25
N ILE A 100 -4.73 -5.85 4.18
CA ILE A 100 -3.72 -4.80 3.99
C ILE A 100 -2.37 -5.47 3.78
N MET A 101 -1.66 -5.05 2.74
CA MET A 101 -0.30 -5.52 2.45
C MET A 101 0.67 -4.36 2.54
N VAL A 102 1.85 -4.63 3.09
CA VAL A 102 2.90 -3.62 3.22
C VAL A 102 4.27 -4.30 3.07
N GLY A 103 5.18 -3.63 2.38
CA GLY A 103 6.55 -4.07 2.31
C GLY A 103 7.30 -3.72 3.59
N HIS A 104 8.16 -4.63 4.03
CA HIS A 104 9.02 -4.38 5.19
C HIS A 104 10.46 -4.20 4.76
N LYS A 105 10.97 -3.00 4.99
CA LYS A 105 12.37 -2.68 4.82
C LYS A 105 12.87 -2.06 6.12
N HIS A 106 14.05 -2.47 6.55
CA HIS A 106 14.63 -1.97 7.79
C HIS A 106 14.66 -0.43 7.81
N ARG A 107 14.12 0.16 8.88
CA ARG A 107 14.01 1.61 9.09
C ARG A 107 13.14 2.34 8.08
N SER A 108 12.23 1.64 7.41
CA SER A 108 11.24 2.28 6.55
C SER A 108 10.30 3.15 7.38
N ARG A 109 10.08 4.39 6.94
CA ARG A 109 9.12 5.29 7.61
C ARG A 109 7.70 4.77 7.52
N LEU A 110 7.36 4.16 6.40
CA LEU A 110 6.04 3.57 6.22
C LEU A 110 5.80 2.47 7.25
N TYR A 111 6.73 1.53 7.37
CA TYR A 111 6.60 0.44 8.32
C TYR A 111 6.53 0.96 9.76
N THR A 112 7.42 1.90 10.10
CA THR A 112 7.45 2.49 11.44
C THR A 112 6.13 3.18 11.76
N ALA A 113 5.58 3.95 10.80
CA ALA A 113 4.32 4.65 11.01
C ALA A 113 3.16 3.69 11.23
N LEU A 114 3.18 2.53 10.58
CA LEU A 114 2.08 1.56 10.67
C LEU A 114 2.18 0.66 11.91
N PHE A 115 3.39 0.32 12.35
CA PHE A 115 3.56 -0.73 13.37
C PHE A 115 4.27 -0.26 14.63
N ASP A 116 5.12 0.75 14.55
CA ASP A 116 5.93 1.21 15.68
C ASP A 116 5.49 2.58 16.20
N SER A 117 4.32 3.07 15.77
CA SER A 117 3.79 4.32 16.26
C SER A 117 3.22 4.16 17.66
N ASP A 118 3.49 5.12 18.54
CA ASP A 118 2.95 5.14 19.89
C ASP A 118 1.44 5.44 19.92
N ASP A 119 0.95 6.13 18.90
CA ASP A 119 -0.42 6.65 18.91
C ASP A 119 -1.43 5.67 18.32
N VAL A 120 -1.11 5.06 17.18
CA VAL A 120 -2.05 4.21 16.45
C VAL A 120 -1.32 3.01 15.88
N SER A 121 -1.75 1.82 16.25
CA SER A 121 -1.33 0.59 15.59
C SER A 121 -2.38 0.22 14.54
N ILE A 122 -1.93 0.01 13.30
CA ILE A 122 -2.84 -0.34 12.23
C ILE A 122 -3.54 -1.68 12.51
N ILE A 123 -2.85 -2.61 13.15
CA ILE A 123 -3.41 -3.93 13.47
C ILE A 123 -4.59 -3.78 14.43
N ASP A 124 -4.41 -2.94 15.48
CA ASP A 124 -5.45 -2.77 16.50
C ASP A 124 -6.63 -1.94 16.01
N THR A 125 -6.38 -1.00 15.10
CA THR A 125 -7.39 -0.03 14.67
C THR A 125 -8.19 -0.51 13.47
N ALA A 126 -7.51 -1.08 12.49
CA ALA A 126 -8.17 -1.55 11.26
C ALA A 126 -8.96 -2.82 11.48
N LEU A 127 -8.55 -3.67 12.42
CA LEU A 127 -9.14 -4.98 12.70
C LEU A 127 -9.19 -5.86 11.45
N LEU A 128 -8.16 -5.75 10.62
CA LEU A 128 -8.01 -6.49 9.38
C LEU A 128 -6.70 -7.27 9.38
N PRO A 129 -6.65 -8.38 8.65
CA PRO A 129 -5.38 -9.05 8.43
C PRO A 129 -4.39 -8.12 7.74
N VAL A 130 -3.14 -8.16 8.19
CA VAL A 130 -2.06 -7.39 7.58
C VAL A 130 -0.96 -8.36 7.17
N LEU A 131 -0.63 -8.35 5.89
CA LEU A 131 0.44 -9.18 5.35
C LEU A 131 1.67 -8.32 5.13
N VAL A 132 2.74 -8.66 5.83
CA VAL A 132 4.02 -7.95 5.74
C VAL A 132 4.93 -8.73 4.81
N ILE A 133 5.40 -8.05 3.77
CA ILE A 133 6.21 -8.67 2.71
C ILE A 133 7.64 -8.16 2.86
N PRO A 134 8.62 -9.05 3.11
CA PRO A 134 10.00 -8.59 3.23
C PRO A 134 10.50 -8.04 1.89
N GLU A 135 11.23 -6.95 1.96
CA GLU A 135 11.90 -6.36 0.80
C GLU A 135 13.40 -6.57 0.91
N LYS A 136 14.00 -6.86 -0.22
CA LYS A 136 15.44 -7.11 -0.32
C LYS A 136 16.22 -5.84 -0.57
#